data_f2833a5d266c6a598edddfe2379a2032
#
_entry.id   f2833a5d266c6a598edddfe2379a2032
#
_cell.length_a   1.000
_cell.length_b   1.000
_cell.length_c   1.000
_cell.angle_alpha   90.00
_cell.angle_beta   90.00
_cell.angle_gamma   90.00
#
_symmetry.space_group_name_H-M   'P 1'
#
loop_
_entity.id
_entity.type
_entity.pdbx_description
1 polymer ?
#
loop_
_entity_poly.entity_id
_entity_poly.type
_entity_poly.pdbx_seq_one_letter_code
_entity_poly.pdbx_strand_id
1 'polypeptide(L)'
;MKVISVAGDRVAILLEGADTNQQYTVMEALLPPGGGPPPHLHHREDETFLVLAGEVTFYVGDTVTVLKKGGFIFAPREIPHHFRNTGTGEAMLLETAFPAGVETFFAAAGKPLPDRNAQPLEFTREDIANMIAIAPRFGIEILTKEKN
;
A
#
# COMPACT_ATOMS: atom_id res chain seq x y z
N MET A 1 -14.83 5.44 -9.03
CA MET A 1 -13.83 4.74 -8.20
C MET A 1 -12.58 4.49 -9.03
N LYS A 2 -11.43 4.88 -8.51
CA LYS A 2 -10.15 4.65 -9.19
C LYS A 2 -9.57 3.32 -8.72
N VAL A 3 -9.11 2.52 -9.67
CA VAL A 3 -8.44 1.25 -9.39
C VAL A 3 -7.09 1.29 -10.09
N ILE A 4 -6.05 0.99 -9.35
CA ILE A 4 -4.67 1.23 -9.78
C ILE A 4 -3.84 -0.02 -9.53
N SER A 5 -3.00 -0.37 -10.49
CA SER A 5 -1.98 -1.39 -10.32
C SER A 5 -0.69 -0.70 -9.88
N VAL A 6 -0.17 -1.03 -8.73
CA VAL A 6 1.06 -0.41 -8.22
C VAL A 6 1.87 -1.45 -7.47
N ALA A 7 3.16 -1.53 -7.78
CA ALA A 7 4.12 -2.46 -7.16
C ALA A 7 3.64 -3.93 -7.21
N GLY A 8 2.87 -4.27 -8.24
CA GLY A 8 2.36 -5.63 -8.41
C GLY A 8 1.08 -5.92 -7.66
N ASP A 9 0.52 -4.96 -6.95
CA ASP A 9 -0.73 -5.10 -6.21
C ASP A 9 -1.83 -4.29 -6.90
N ARG A 10 -3.10 -4.57 -6.54
CA ARG A 10 -4.24 -3.79 -7.01
C ARG A 10 -4.78 -2.97 -5.86
N VAL A 11 -4.90 -1.66 -6.05
CA VAL A 11 -5.43 -0.74 -5.04
C VAL A 11 -6.68 -0.08 -5.59
N ALA A 12 -7.82 -0.27 -4.91
CA ALA A 12 -9.07 0.40 -5.22
C ALA A 12 -9.27 1.52 -4.21
N ILE A 13 -9.43 2.74 -4.69
CA ILE A 13 -9.61 3.91 -3.83
C ILE A 13 -11.11 4.05 -3.57
N LEU A 14 -11.52 3.72 -2.34
CA LEU A 14 -12.94 3.72 -1.96
C LEU A 14 -13.41 5.10 -1.54
N LEU A 15 -12.57 5.83 -0.80
CA LEU A 15 -12.81 7.24 -0.45
C LEU A 15 -11.51 7.99 -0.65
N GLU A 16 -11.55 9.05 -1.43
CA GLU A 16 -10.39 9.91 -1.60
C GLU A 16 -10.57 11.19 -0.78
N GLY A 17 -9.52 12.00 -0.73
CA GLY A 17 -9.54 13.21 0.08
C GLY A 17 -10.72 14.15 -0.18
N ALA A 18 -11.13 14.25 -1.44
CA ALA A 18 -12.28 15.09 -1.80
C ALA A 18 -13.58 14.63 -1.13
N ASP A 19 -13.69 13.32 -0.85
CA ASP A 19 -14.91 12.77 -0.23
C ASP A 19 -14.95 13.00 1.27
N THR A 20 -13.80 13.21 1.91
CA THR A 20 -13.69 13.23 3.37
C THR A 20 -13.20 14.57 3.92
N ASN A 21 -13.28 15.62 3.11
CA ASN A 21 -12.76 16.93 3.49
C ASN A 21 -11.28 16.86 3.86
N GLN A 22 -10.52 16.05 3.12
CA GLN A 22 -9.09 15.83 3.29
C GLN A 22 -8.69 15.18 4.63
N GLN A 23 -9.66 14.57 5.31
CA GLN A 23 -9.42 13.99 6.64
C GLN A 23 -8.78 12.62 6.55
N TYR A 24 -9.18 11.80 5.59
CA TYR A 24 -8.64 10.45 5.45
C TYR A 24 -8.93 9.90 4.05
N THR A 25 -8.22 8.82 3.73
CA THR A 25 -8.39 8.05 2.49
C THR A 25 -8.63 6.60 2.89
N VAL A 26 -9.58 5.94 2.22
CA VAL A 26 -9.84 4.52 2.43
C VAL A 26 -9.60 3.78 1.13
N MET A 27 -8.80 2.71 1.22
CA MET A 27 -8.41 1.92 0.05
C MET A 27 -8.54 0.45 0.35
N GLU A 28 -8.78 -0.33 -0.69
CA GLU A 28 -8.79 -1.78 -0.61
C GLU A 28 -7.65 -2.30 -1.48
N ALA A 29 -6.76 -3.09 -0.88
CA ALA A 29 -5.60 -3.61 -1.60
C ALA A 29 -5.74 -5.12 -1.78
N LEU A 30 -5.49 -5.59 -3.00
CA LEU A 30 -5.38 -7.01 -3.31
C LEU A 30 -3.91 -7.32 -3.51
N LEU A 31 -3.41 -8.26 -2.72
CA LEU A 31 -2.02 -8.71 -2.82
C LEU A 31 -1.97 -10.13 -3.35
N PRO A 32 -1.36 -10.35 -4.52
CA PRO A 32 -1.06 -11.72 -4.94
C PRO A 32 -0.11 -12.38 -3.94
N PRO A 33 0.03 -13.71 -3.97
CA PRO A 33 1.03 -14.37 -3.12
C PRO A 33 2.42 -13.73 -3.29
N GLY A 34 3.06 -13.41 -2.17
CA GLY A 34 4.34 -12.71 -2.17
C GLY A 34 4.25 -11.21 -2.41
N GLY A 35 3.05 -10.69 -2.68
CA GLY A 35 2.86 -9.26 -2.93
C GLY A 35 2.98 -8.42 -1.69
N GLY A 36 3.10 -7.11 -1.89
CA GLY A 36 3.25 -6.12 -0.86
C GLY A 36 4.30 -5.08 -1.27
N PRO A 37 4.27 -3.90 -0.68
CA PRO A 37 5.20 -2.83 -1.03
C PRO A 37 6.59 -3.09 -0.46
N PRO A 38 7.62 -2.43 -1.03
CA PRO A 38 8.94 -2.44 -0.41
C PRO A 38 8.92 -1.67 0.92
N PRO A 39 9.93 -1.84 1.77
CA PRO A 39 10.03 -1.04 2.99
C PRO A 39 10.01 0.45 2.68
N HIS A 40 9.24 1.20 3.45
CA HIS A 40 9.06 2.64 3.25
C HIS A 40 8.58 3.30 4.53
N LEU A 41 8.54 4.61 4.54
CA LEU A 41 7.88 5.36 5.60
C LEU A 41 7.13 6.55 5.02
N HIS A 42 6.12 6.98 5.72
CA HIS A 42 5.32 8.15 5.38
C HIS A 42 5.66 9.28 6.34
N HIS A 43 6.00 10.44 5.81
CA HIS A 43 6.24 11.62 6.65
C HIS A 43 4.94 12.32 7.03
N ARG A 44 3.86 12.06 6.29
CA ARG A 44 2.62 12.84 6.44
C ARG A 44 1.45 12.05 7.00
N GLU A 45 1.41 10.72 6.78
CA GLU A 45 0.22 9.93 7.10
C GLU A 45 0.49 8.87 8.15
N ASP A 46 -0.49 8.71 9.04
CA ASP A 46 -0.63 7.48 9.80
C ASP A 46 -1.50 6.54 8.97
N GLU A 47 -1.29 5.22 9.13
CA GLU A 47 -2.09 4.24 8.40
C GLU A 47 -2.59 3.14 9.32
N THR A 48 -3.77 2.61 9.02
CA THR A 48 -4.26 1.38 9.63
C THR A 48 -4.54 0.36 8.54
N PHE A 49 -4.42 -0.90 8.90
CA PHE A 49 -4.69 -2.02 8.00
C PHE A 49 -5.57 -3.03 8.70
N LEU A 50 -6.64 -3.44 8.03
CA LEU A 50 -7.51 -4.52 8.46
C LEU A 50 -7.41 -5.62 7.43
N VAL A 51 -7.05 -6.85 7.85
CA VAL A 51 -6.98 -7.98 6.94
C VAL A 51 -8.39 -8.50 6.70
N LEU A 52 -8.82 -8.44 5.44
CA LEU A 52 -10.15 -8.92 5.03
C LEU A 52 -10.11 -10.37 4.58
N ALA A 53 -8.99 -10.82 4.04
CA ALA A 53 -8.83 -12.21 3.57
C ALA A 53 -7.35 -12.54 3.48
N GLY A 54 -7.02 -13.81 3.62
CA GLY A 54 -5.66 -14.30 3.47
C GLY A 54 -4.81 -14.12 4.71
N GLU A 55 -3.50 -14.23 4.52
CA GLU A 55 -2.53 -14.08 5.60
C GLU A 55 -1.49 -13.06 5.18
N VAL A 56 -1.25 -12.05 6.02
CA VAL A 56 -0.29 -11.00 5.72
C VAL A 56 0.64 -10.81 6.90
N THR A 57 1.92 -10.77 6.64
CA THR A 57 2.93 -10.48 7.66
C THR A 57 3.29 -9.01 7.55
N PHE A 58 3.16 -8.30 8.67
CA PHE A 58 3.45 -6.87 8.76
C PHE A 58 4.74 -6.64 9.52
N TYR A 59 5.56 -5.74 8.99
CA TYR A 59 6.82 -5.31 9.61
C TYR A 59 6.67 -3.83 9.90
N VAL A 60 6.52 -3.47 11.17
CA VAL A 60 6.33 -2.07 11.61
C VAL A 60 7.43 -1.76 12.62
N GLY A 61 8.40 -0.92 12.23
CA GLY A 61 9.59 -0.73 13.04
C GLY A 61 10.29 -2.06 13.24
N ASP A 62 10.53 -2.44 14.48
CA ASP A 62 11.19 -3.70 14.82
C ASP A 62 10.20 -4.84 15.09
N THR A 63 8.90 -4.58 14.93
CA THR A 63 7.86 -5.57 15.27
C THR A 63 7.43 -6.31 14.01
N VAL A 64 7.34 -7.64 14.13
CA VAL A 64 6.84 -8.51 13.05
C VAL A 64 5.56 -9.17 13.53
N THR A 65 4.48 -9.01 12.79
CA THR A 65 3.17 -9.53 13.18
C THR A 65 2.51 -10.23 12.01
N VAL A 66 2.10 -11.48 12.20
CA VAL A 66 1.36 -12.25 11.20
C VAL A 66 -0.13 -12.10 11.49
N LEU A 67 -0.87 -11.58 10.53
CA LEU A 67 -2.30 -11.36 10.70
C LEU A 67 -3.10 -12.12 9.66
N LYS A 68 -4.26 -12.61 10.06
CA LYS A 68 -5.24 -13.26 9.21
C LYS A 68 -6.53 -12.45 9.26
N LYS A 69 -7.57 -12.95 8.62
CA LYS A 69 -8.87 -12.27 8.53
C LYS A 69 -9.30 -11.72 9.89
N GLY A 70 -9.60 -10.43 9.94
CA GLY A 70 -10.00 -9.74 11.15
C GLY A 70 -8.86 -9.10 11.92
N GLY A 71 -7.61 -9.42 11.57
CA GLY A 71 -6.44 -8.81 12.20
C GLY A 71 -6.30 -7.33 11.82
N PHE A 72 -5.86 -6.52 12.77
CA PHE A 72 -5.78 -5.08 12.61
C PHE A 72 -4.44 -4.59 13.14
N ILE A 73 -3.82 -3.64 12.43
CA ILE A 73 -2.54 -3.08 12.84
C ILE A 73 -2.46 -1.60 12.47
N PHE A 74 -1.74 -0.85 13.29
CA PHE A 74 -1.49 0.57 13.10
C PHE A 74 -0.03 0.78 12.71
N ALA A 75 0.20 1.55 11.65
CA ALA A 75 1.53 1.93 11.20
C ALA A 75 1.64 3.45 11.30
N PRO A 76 2.28 3.97 12.36
CA PRO A 76 2.37 5.43 12.55
C PRO A 76 3.31 6.07 11.52
N ARG A 77 3.07 7.34 11.23
CA ARG A 77 3.98 8.12 10.38
C ARG A 77 5.39 8.10 10.96
N GLU A 78 6.37 8.29 10.09
CA GLU A 78 7.80 8.33 10.45
C GLU A 78 8.39 6.99 10.87
N ILE A 79 7.59 5.93 10.99
CA ILE A 79 8.08 4.61 11.35
C ILE A 79 8.15 3.75 10.09
N PRO A 80 9.33 3.22 9.74
CA PRO A 80 9.47 2.34 8.57
C PRO A 80 8.55 1.13 8.68
N HIS A 81 7.89 0.80 7.59
CA HIS A 81 7.04 -0.39 7.56
C HIS A 81 6.94 -0.96 6.15
N HIS A 82 6.55 -2.21 6.09
CA HIS A 82 6.12 -2.89 4.89
C HIS A 82 5.31 -4.11 5.28
N PHE A 83 4.73 -4.76 4.32
CA PHE A 83 3.98 -5.99 4.57
C PHE A 83 4.09 -6.89 3.34
N ARG A 84 3.79 -8.17 3.55
CA ARG A 84 3.91 -9.17 2.49
C ARG A 84 2.81 -10.20 2.67
N ASN A 85 2.18 -10.60 1.56
CA ASN A 85 1.28 -11.73 1.57
C ASN A 85 2.12 -13.00 1.73
N THR A 86 2.04 -13.61 2.91
CA THR A 86 2.78 -14.83 3.24
C THR A 86 1.91 -16.06 3.19
N GLY A 87 0.66 -15.92 2.77
CA GLY A 87 -0.23 -17.05 2.55
C GLY A 87 -0.04 -17.66 1.18
N THR A 88 -0.90 -18.62 0.84
CA THR A 88 -0.80 -19.34 -0.42
C THR A 88 -1.78 -18.82 -1.48
N GLY A 89 -2.75 -18.01 -1.09
CA GLY A 89 -3.70 -17.39 -1.99
C GLY A 89 -3.61 -15.90 -1.97
N GLU A 90 -4.57 -15.24 -2.61
CA GLU A 90 -4.65 -13.78 -2.58
C GLU A 90 -5.00 -13.29 -1.18
N ALA A 91 -4.50 -12.12 -0.83
CA ALA A 91 -4.86 -11.45 0.41
C ALA A 91 -5.54 -10.12 0.10
N MET A 92 -6.43 -9.70 0.98
CA MET A 92 -7.15 -8.43 0.86
C MET A 92 -6.98 -7.62 2.12
N LEU A 93 -6.68 -6.35 1.95
CA LEU A 93 -6.53 -5.41 3.06
C LEU A 93 -7.49 -4.23 2.88
N LEU A 94 -8.01 -3.72 3.99
CA LEU A 94 -8.63 -2.41 4.02
C LEU A 94 -7.64 -1.46 4.67
N GLU A 95 -7.19 -0.47 3.91
CA GLU A 95 -6.22 0.52 4.38
C GLU A 95 -6.90 1.85 4.60
N THR A 96 -6.60 2.51 5.70
CA THR A 96 -7.02 3.88 5.93
C THR A 96 -5.79 4.72 6.24
N ALA A 97 -5.65 5.84 5.55
CA ALA A 97 -4.55 6.78 5.76
C ALA A 97 -5.11 8.11 6.24
N PHE A 98 -4.48 8.74 7.21
CA PHE A 98 -4.91 10.02 7.75
C PHE A 98 -3.70 10.93 7.99
N PRO A 99 -3.74 12.18 7.48
CA PRO A 99 -4.77 12.77 6.62
C PRO A 99 -4.80 12.10 5.25
N ALA A 100 -5.72 12.54 4.40
CA ALA A 100 -5.79 12.08 3.02
C ALA A 100 -4.58 12.57 2.22
N GLY A 101 -4.32 11.92 1.09
CA GLY A 101 -3.26 12.36 0.17
C GLY A 101 -2.48 11.22 -0.46
N VAL A 102 -2.31 10.10 0.24
CA VAL A 102 -1.50 8.99 -0.28
C VAL A 102 -2.06 8.42 -1.58
N GLU A 103 -3.35 8.54 -1.80
CA GLU A 103 -3.97 8.08 -3.04
C GLU A 103 -3.40 8.80 -4.26
N THR A 104 -2.95 10.04 -4.10
CA THR A 104 -2.36 10.78 -5.21
C THR A 104 -1.00 10.19 -5.60
N PHE A 105 -0.27 9.64 -4.63
CA PHE A 105 0.96 8.94 -4.92
C PHE A 105 0.69 7.66 -5.73
N PHE A 106 -0.31 6.88 -5.30
CA PHE A 106 -0.64 5.66 -6.04
C PHE A 106 -1.05 5.97 -7.47
N ALA A 107 -1.82 7.03 -7.68
CA ALA A 107 -2.22 7.43 -9.02
C ALA A 107 -1.01 7.84 -9.89
N ALA A 108 -0.03 8.51 -9.27
CA ALA A 108 1.16 8.96 -10.00
C ALA A 108 2.15 7.83 -10.27
N ALA A 109 2.29 6.89 -9.35
CA ALA A 109 3.28 5.83 -9.44
C ALA A 109 2.76 4.59 -10.16
N GLY A 110 1.45 4.37 -10.17
CA GLY A 110 0.84 3.16 -10.69
C GLY A 110 0.24 3.34 -12.08
N LYS A 111 -0.48 2.32 -12.49
CA LYS A 111 -1.14 2.26 -13.80
C LYS A 111 -2.63 2.02 -13.60
N PRO A 112 -3.50 2.74 -14.31
CA PRO A 112 -4.93 2.56 -14.10
C PRO A 112 -5.39 1.16 -14.53
N LEU A 113 -6.35 0.63 -13.80
CA LEU A 113 -7.02 -0.63 -14.13
C LEU A 113 -8.51 -0.33 -14.42
N PRO A 114 -9.16 -1.18 -15.22
CA PRO A 114 -10.55 -0.90 -15.61
C PRO A 114 -11.55 -1.05 -14.46
N ASP A 115 -11.30 -1.96 -13.51
CA ASP A 115 -12.24 -2.21 -12.41
C ASP A 115 -11.58 -3.05 -11.32
N ARG A 116 -12.35 -3.32 -10.25
CA ARG A 116 -11.87 -4.05 -9.07
C ARG A 116 -11.64 -5.53 -9.30
N ASN A 117 -12.03 -6.06 -10.46
CA ASN A 117 -11.83 -7.48 -10.78
C ASN A 117 -10.59 -7.68 -11.64
N ALA A 118 -9.97 -6.60 -12.11
CA ALA A 118 -8.80 -6.70 -12.97
C ALA A 118 -7.60 -7.22 -12.17
N GLN A 119 -6.76 -8.02 -12.83
CA GLN A 119 -5.54 -8.48 -12.20
C GLN A 119 -4.50 -7.36 -12.19
N PRO A 120 -3.62 -7.31 -11.19
CA PRO A 120 -2.52 -6.36 -11.20
C PRO A 120 -1.63 -6.59 -12.43
N LEU A 121 -1.07 -5.52 -12.92
CA LEU A 121 -0.14 -5.56 -14.04
C LEU A 121 1.27 -5.82 -13.54
N GLU A 122 2.11 -6.33 -14.42
CA GLU A 122 3.53 -6.46 -14.12
C GLU A 122 4.10 -5.08 -13.79
N PHE A 123 4.90 -5.01 -12.75
CA PHE A 123 5.58 -3.78 -12.36
C PHE A 123 7.05 -3.96 -12.70
N THR A 124 7.50 -3.25 -13.73
CA THR A 124 8.84 -3.44 -14.29
C THR A 124 9.89 -2.77 -13.41
N ARG A 125 11.16 -3.05 -13.69
CA ARG A 125 12.27 -2.38 -13.01
C ARG A 125 12.20 -0.86 -13.22
N GLU A 126 11.80 -0.44 -14.42
CA GLU A 126 11.63 0.98 -14.71
C GLU A 126 10.48 1.59 -13.91
N ASP A 127 9.37 0.85 -13.75
CA ASP A 127 8.25 1.30 -12.95
C ASP A 127 8.67 1.51 -11.49
N ILE A 128 9.48 0.60 -10.97
CA ILE A 128 9.98 0.69 -9.59
C ILE A 128 10.90 1.90 -9.44
N ALA A 129 11.79 2.12 -10.41
CA ALA A 129 12.70 3.27 -10.37
C ALA A 129 11.91 4.59 -10.39
N ASN A 130 10.85 4.66 -11.21
CA ASN A 130 10.00 5.84 -11.26
C ASN A 130 9.27 6.06 -9.93
N MET A 131 8.75 5.01 -9.34
CA MET A 131 8.05 5.09 -8.06
C MET A 131 8.98 5.65 -6.98
N ILE A 132 10.21 5.14 -6.92
CA ILE A 132 11.21 5.61 -5.96
C ILE A 132 11.52 7.08 -6.20
N ALA A 133 11.66 7.48 -7.46
CA ALA A 133 12.04 8.84 -7.81
C ALA A 133 10.98 9.88 -7.45
N ILE A 134 9.68 9.52 -7.55
CA ILE A 134 8.61 10.48 -7.29
C ILE A 134 8.12 10.47 -5.84
N ALA A 135 8.41 9.40 -5.08
CA ALA A 135 7.89 9.24 -3.73
C ALA A 135 8.15 10.45 -2.82
N PRO A 136 9.33 11.09 -2.84
CA PRO A 136 9.57 12.23 -1.96
C PRO A 136 8.60 13.40 -2.16
N ARG A 137 8.07 13.58 -3.37
CA ARG A 137 7.09 14.65 -3.63
C ARG A 137 5.82 14.47 -2.79
N PHE A 138 5.54 13.23 -2.39
CA PHE A 138 4.33 12.88 -1.66
C PHE A 138 4.61 12.61 -0.18
N GLY A 139 5.81 12.98 0.28
CA GLY A 139 6.19 12.75 1.67
C GLY A 139 6.45 11.29 1.99
N ILE A 140 6.83 10.50 0.99
CA ILE A 140 7.09 9.06 1.16
C ILE A 140 8.56 8.81 0.84
N GLU A 141 9.18 8.00 1.67
CA GLU A 141 10.57 7.62 1.48
C GLU A 141 10.62 6.10 1.33
N ILE A 142 11.08 5.62 0.17
CA ILE A 142 11.21 4.19 -0.08
C ILE A 142 12.62 3.78 0.32
N LEU A 143 12.70 2.81 1.23
CA LEU A 143 13.95 2.41 1.87
C LEU A 143 14.52 1.22 1.09
N THR A 144 15.30 1.51 0.05
CA THR A 144 15.89 0.44 -0.76
C THR A 144 17.12 -0.09 -0.05
N LYS A 145 17.19 -1.42 0.05
CA LYS A 145 18.41 -2.05 0.51
C LYS A 145 19.41 -2.07 -0.59
N GLU A 146 20.53 -1.95 -0.28
CA GLU A 146 21.44 -2.08 -1.34
C GLU A 146 22.25 -3.30 -1.26
N LYS A 147 21.93 -3.24 -1.07
CA LYS A 147 22.36 -3.83 -1.08
C LYS A 147 22.94 -4.45 -0.79
N ASN A 148 23.07 -4.77 -0.53
CA ASN A 148 23.41 -5.18 -0.16
C ASN A 148 23.76 -5.52 -0.08
#